data_e95b966cdfbba4a6e654581956dbb68a
#
_entry.id   e95b966cdfbba4a6e654581956dbb68a
#
_cell.length_a   1.000
_cell.length_b   1.000
_cell.length_c   1.000
_cell.angle_alpha   90.00
_cell.angle_beta   90.00
_cell.angle_gamma   90.00
#
_symmetry.space_group_name_H-M   'P 1'
#
loop_
_entity.id
_entity.type
_entity.pdbx_description
1 polymer ?
#
loop_
_entity_poly.entity_id
_entity_poly.type
_entity_poly.pdbx_seq_one_letter_code
_entity_poly.pdbx_strand_id
1 'polypeptide(L)'
;MKKLFLMFFLVLTIVLLNVCSSVYATEYEFLENLNLSDLNIWESGVYKPKNGLAVRFSPGIRVNKNLKFSHKKYNVEIVDNEYCISITEFDRENRYIKSTELKNGDTFIVDNNTSFFRLSMYSINKKGTFRIYQKLDRAGKFGLRLNPIDLPDDKVIDDEKTPDNGEDKKHVIGAKEFVDKMKIGWNLGNTLEPYYGVPNGDSRMFLETYWKNPKVTKELFEYVKSVGFDTVRIPVTWDVHSEMNSDGTIVIKKEWMERVREVVQYALDSGLNVIINTHHEKSIYAGTNDVEFKVIKNRAKTMWKQIADYFSDIDGRLIFESYNEIDNAFDTWKYGDVAAEQLNELNQLFVNVVRSTGGYNGQRILMVPTLLDSELPNATGAFKLPKDVVDDRIIVTVHKYSPKVGKYLDRSMQRVVNFKNSTNAPVIIGEFGTKASEYDDDFRVNHAGGYVSIAAKYGIKTIWWDNGYLNEYGLIDRNNFSNSKINIIKSLTK
;
A
#
# COMPACT_ATOMS: atom_id res chain seq x y z
N MET A 1 -45.35 -0.07 -33.17
CA MET A 1 -44.76 1.10 -32.51
C MET A 1 -44.12 0.82 -31.15
N LYS A 2 -44.73 0.09 -30.19
CA LYS A 2 -44.11 -0.21 -28.89
C LYS A 2 -42.80 -1.03 -28.92
N LYS A 3 -42.63 -1.97 -29.85
CA LYS A 3 -41.37 -2.76 -29.98
C LYS A 3 -40.21 -1.97 -30.56
N LEU A 4 -40.48 -0.97 -31.40
CA LEU A 4 -39.45 -0.14 -32.02
C LEU A 4 -38.94 0.90 -30.99
N PHE A 5 -39.80 1.39 -30.08
CA PHE A 5 -39.46 2.30 -29.02
C PHE A 5 -38.59 1.64 -27.93
N LEU A 6 -38.85 0.35 -27.63
CA LEU A 6 -38.05 -0.42 -26.65
C LEU A 6 -36.66 -0.74 -27.19
N MET A 7 -36.50 -0.99 -28.48
CA MET A 7 -35.21 -1.21 -29.12
C MET A 7 -34.36 0.08 -29.18
N PHE A 8 -35.01 1.23 -29.41
CA PHE A 8 -34.31 2.53 -29.40
C PHE A 8 -33.83 2.91 -28.01
N PHE A 9 -34.60 2.60 -26.94
CA PHE A 9 -34.22 2.82 -25.57
C PHE A 9 -33.07 1.88 -25.12
N LEU A 10 -33.08 0.62 -25.58
CA LEU A 10 -32.03 -0.35 -25.27
C LEU A 10 -30.70 0.01 -25.96
N VAL A 11 -30.75 0.50 -27.19
CA VAL A 11 -29.57 0.96 -27.93
C VAL A 11 -29.02 2.25 -27.33
N LEU A 12 -29.90 3.17 -26.89
CA LEU A 12 -29.49 4.43 -26.23
C LEU A 12 -28.88 4.17 -24.85
N THR A 13 -29.38 3.17 -24.09
CA THR A 13 -28.81 2.78 -22.78
C THR A 13 -27.47 2.08 -22.95
N ILE A 14 -27.29 1.26 -23.99
CA ILE A 14 -26.00 0.62 -24.30
C ILE A 14 -24.96 1.67 -24.74
N VAL A 15 -25.37 2.67 -25.50
CA VAL A 15 -24.51 3.77 -25.93
C VAL A 15 -24.17 4.70 -24.74
N LEU A 16 -25.08 4.93 -23.80
CA LEU A 16 -24.83 5.70 -22.59
C LEU A 16 -23.98 4.94 -21.54
N LEU A 17 -24.09 3.62 -21.48
CA LEU A 17 -23.24 2.78 -20.60
C LEU A 17 -21.79 2.64 -21.11
N ASN A 18 -21.55 2.82 -22.42
CA ASN A 18 -20.19 2.84 -22.98
C ASN A 18 -19.51 4.23 -22.94
N VAL A 19 -20.18 5.27 -22.47
CA VAL A 19 -19.62 6.64 -22.40
C VAL A 19 -19.05 6.98 -21.01
N CYS A 20 -19.20 6.11 -20.00
CA CYS A 20 -18.78 6.36 -18.61
C CYS A 20 -17.64 5.49 -18.09
N SER A 21 -16.79 4.93 -18.96
CA SER A 21 -15.53 4.34 -18.50
C SER A 21 -14.33 5.18 -18.93
N SER A 22 -14.14 6.33 -18.31
CA SER A 22 -12.80 6.92 -18.21
C SER A 22 -12.03 6.08 -17.20
N VAL A 23 -11.53 4.93 -17.63
CA VAL A 23 -10.51 4.20 -16.89
C VAL A 23 -9.30 5.11 -16.82
N TYR A 24 -9.04 5.73 -15.68
CA TYR A 24 -7.73 6.25 -15.37
C TYR A 24 -6.82 5.03 -15.38
N ALA A 25 -5.99 4.91 -16.40
CA ALA A 25 -4.99 3.88 -16.45
C ALA A 25 -4.09 4.06 -15.23
N THR A 26 -4.16 3.11 -14.30
CA THR A 26 -3.33 3.06 -13.10
C THR A 26 -2.03 2.31 -13.33
N GLU A 27 -1.86 1.75 -14.54
CA GLU A 27 -0.64 1.09 -14.95
C GLU A 27 0.22 2.06 -15.75
N TYR A 28 1.49 2.15 -15.39
CA TYR A 28 2.50 2.81 -16.19
C TYR A 28 3.07 1.80 -17.19
N GLU A 29 3.27 2.24 -18.43
CA GLU A 29 3.91 1.44 -19.45
C GLU A 29 5.13 2.19 -19.95
N PHE A 30 6.26 1.52 -20.13
CA PHE A 30 7.42 2.15 -20.74
C PHE A 30 7.11 2.47 -22.20
N LEU A 31 7.55 3.65 -22.61
CA LEU A 31 7.31 4.17 -23.97
C LEU A 31 7.80 3.18 -25.04
N GLU A 32 8.95 2.53 -24.81
CA GLU A 32 9.58 1.58 -25.72
C GLU A 32 8.75 0.31 -25.91
N ASN A 33 7.92 -0.04 -24.94
CA ASN A 33 7.04 -1.22 -25.01
C ASN A 33 5.71 -0.89 -25.69
N LEU A 34 5.50 0.39 -26.04
CA LEU A 34 4.25 0.86 -26.59
C LEU A 34 4.28 0.88 -28.12
N ASN A 35 3.41 0.12 -28.76
CA ASN A 35 3.20 0.27 -30.19
C ASN A 35 2.33 1.50 -30.48
N LEU A 36 2.95 2.65 -30.73
CA LEU A 36 2.25 3.91 -31.03
C LEU A 36 1.43 3.86 -32.34
N SER A 37 1.58 2.80 -33.13
CA SER A 37 0.73 2.54 -34.30
C SER A 37 -0.56 1.78 -33.94
N ASP A 38 -0.71 1.27 -32.71
CA ASP A 38 -1.93 0.62 -32.26
C ASP A 38 -3.01 1.67 -31.96
N LEU A 39 -4.10 1.61 -32.71
CA LEU A 39 -5.21 2.57 -32.60
C LEU A 39 -5.96 2.47 -31.25
N ASN A 40 -5.91 1.33 -30.60
CA ASN A 40 -6.63 1.09 -29.34
C ASN A 40 -6.06 1.86 -28.13
N ILE A 41 -4.83 2.35 -28.22
CA ILE A 41 -4.22 3.16 -27.16
C ILE A 41 -4.58 4.64 -27.24
N TRP A 42 -5.17 5.07 -28.35
CA TRP A 42 -5.50 6.48 -28.58
C TRP A 42 -6.98 6.76 -28.31
N GLU A 43 -7.25 7.91 -27.71
CA GLU A 43 -8.61 8.44 -27.52
C GLU A 43 -8.72 9.91 -27.97
N SER A 44 -9.95 10.39 -28.12
CA SER A 44 -10.22 11.77 -28.47
C SER A 44 -9.83 12.75 -27.37
N GLY A 45 -9.18 13.81 -27.75
CA GLY A 45 -8.84 14.93 -26.85
C GLY A 45 -7.35 15.16 -26.72
N VAL A 46 -6.98 16.10 -25.87
CA VAL A 46 -5.60 16.44 -25.55
C VAL A 46 -5.47 16.71 -24.05
N TYR A 47 -4.25 16.73 -23.54
CA TYR A 47 -3.95 17.28 -22.22
C TYR A 47 -3.65 18.76 -22.32
N LYS A 48 -4.25 19.59 -21.44
CA LYS A 48 -4.02 21.03 -21.44
C LYS A 48 -2.57 21.35 -21.05
N PRO A 49 -1.84 22.14 -21.82
CA PRO A 49 -0.43 22.48 -21.53
C PRO A 49 -0.21 23.17 -20.18
N LYS A 50 -1.23 23.83 -19.61
CA LYS A 50 -1.08 24.61 -18.36
C LYS A 50 -1.30 23.80 -17.07
N ASN A 51 -1.97 22.65 -17.13
CA ASN A 51 -2.32 21.89 -15.92
C ASN A 51 -2.50 20.38 -16.15
N GLY A 52 -2.22 19.89 -17.36
CA GLY A 52 -2.32 18.48 -17.70
C GLY A 52 -3.72 17.88 -17.66
N LEU A 53 -4.78 18.68 -17.46
CA LEU A 53 -6.15 18.18 -17.42
C LEU A 53 -6.60 17.70 -18.80
N ALA A 54 -7.24 16.56 -18.83
CA ALA A 54 -7.79 15.97 -20.05
C ALA A 54 -8.95 16.81 -20.62
N VAL A 55 -8.92 17.09 -21.93
CA VAL A 55 -9.99 17.78 -22.66
C VAL A 55 -10.56 16.84 -23.71
N ARG A 56 -11.82 16.45 -23.58
CA ARG A 56 -12.46 15.47 -24.48
C ARG A 56 -12.82 16.02 -25.87
N PHE A 57 -13.01 17.31 -26.02
CA PHE A 57 -13.49 17.96 -27.26
C PHE A 57 -12.42 18.88 -27.89
N SER A 58 -11.22 18.39 -28.03
CA SER A 58 -10.13 19.10 -28.68
C SER A 58 -9.82 18.49 -30.06
N PRO A 59 -9.28 19.25 -31.01
CA PRO A 59 -8.86 18.75 -32.33
C PRO A 59 -7.61 17.85 -32.29
N GLY A 60 -7.39 17.10 -31.22
CA GLY A 60 -6.27 16.19 -31.06
C GLY A 60 -6.68 14.81 -30.59
N ILE A 61 -5.73 13.92 -30.54
CA ILE A 61 -5.81 12.60 -29.93
C ILE A 61 -4.77 12.50 -28.81
N ARG A 62 -5.02 11.66 -27.84
CA ARG A 62 -4.11 11.43 -26.72
C ARG A 62 -4.00 9.94 -26.40
N VAL A 63 -2.87 9.52 -25.86
CA VAL A 63 -2.73 8.16 -25.33
C VAL A 63 -3.52 8.05 -24.03
N ASN A 64 -4.28 6.98 -23.89
CA ASN A 64 -5.15 6.71 -22.74
C ASN A 64 -4.42 6.09 -21.53
N LYS A 65 -3.07 6.07 -21.57
CA LYS A 65 -2.20 5.52 -20.53
C LYS A 65 -1.25 6.57 -19.98
N ASN A 66 -0.81 6.37 -18.74
CA ASN A 66 0.34 7.07 -18.20
C ASN A 66 1.61 6.34 -18.62
N LEU A 67 2.58 7.07 -19.13
CA LEU A 67 3.79 6.52 -19.73
C LEU A 67 5.01 6.86 -18.88
N LYS A 68 6.02 6.00 -18.87
CA LYS A 68 7.33 6.25 -18.27
C LYS A 68 8.40 6.38 -19.35
N PHE A 69 9.45 7.10 -19.03
CA PHE A 69 10.64 7.18 -19.84
C PHE A 69 11.71 6.23 -19.30
N SER A 70 12.38 5.51 -20.19
CA SER A 70 13.56 4.71 -19.86
C SER A 70 14.87 5.51 -19.98
N HIS A 71 14.89 6.59 -20.75
CA HIS A 71 16.04 7.44 -20.99
C HIS A 71 15.73 8.91 -20.67
N LYS A 72 16.77 9.70 -20.47
CA LYS A 72 16.60 11.13 -20.16
C LYS A 72 16.46 12.01 -21.39
N LYS A 73 16.80 11.51 -22.57
CA LYS A 73 16.76 12.29 -23.81
C LYS A 73 16.22 11.47 -24.97
N TYR A 74 15.39 12.09 -25.79
CA TYR A 74 14.74 11.47 -26.95
C TYR A 74 14.79 12.38 -28.16
N ASN A 75 14.96 11.80 -29.35
CA ASN A 75 14.66 12.44 -30.63
C ASN A 75 13.23 12.11 -31.04
N VAL A 76 12.51 13.13 -31.49
CA VAL A 76 11.14 13.00 -31.97
C VAL A 76 11.15 12.78 -33.48
N GLU A 77 10.57 11.68 -33.94
CA GLU A 77 10.33 11.37 -35.34
C GLU A 77 8.84 11.32 -35.61
N ILE A 78 8.36 12.19 -36.47
CA ILE A 78 6.97 12.24 -36.92
C ILE A 78 6.99 12.27 -38.46
N VAL A 79 6.53 11.22 -39.11
CA VAL A 79 6.58 11.10 -40.57
C VAL A 79 5.71 12.16 -41.28
N ASP A 80 4.61 12.54 -40.65
CA ASP A 80 3.71 13.57 -41.18
C ASP A 80 3.93 14.92 -40.47
N ASN A 81 4.63 15.83 -41.14
CA ASN A 81 4.99 17.15 -40.60
C ASN A 81 3.80 18.10 -40.34
N GLU A 82 2.58 17.71 -40.67
CA GLU A 82 1.36 18.48 -40.30
C GLU A 82 0.99 18.30 -38.81
N TYR A 83 1.66 17.40 -38.09
CA TYR A 83 1.36 17.06 -36.70
C TYR A 83 2.52 17.43 -35.77
N CYS A 84 2.13 17.75 -34.55
CA CYS A 84 3.04 17.87 -33.41
C CYS A 84 2.52 17.06 -32.24
N ILE A 85 3.41 16.72 -31.32
CA ILE A 85 3.06 16.07 -30.08
C ILE A 85 3.22 17.04 -28.91
N SER A 86 2.49 16.79 -27.85
CA SER A 86 2.67 17.42 -26.55
C SER A 86 2.93 16.36 -25.52
N ILE A 87 4.08 16.42 -24.88
CA ILE A 87 4.45 15.60 -23.74
C ILE A 87 4.18 16.44 -22.49
N THR A 88 3.31 15.90 -21.60
CA THR A 88 2.95 16.55 -20.36
C THR A 88 3.51 15.71 -19.22
N GLU A 89 4.44 16.27 -18.47
CA GLU A 89 5.21 15.63 -17.42
C GLU A 89 4.58 15.85 -16.05
N PHE A 90 4.61 14.83 -15.20
CA PHE A 90 4.07 14.82 -13.85
C PHE A 90 5.07 14.22 -12.88
N ASP A 91 5.07 14.74 -11.63
CA ASP A 91 5.83 14.15 -10.54
C ASP A 91 5.09 12.94 -9.92
N ARG A 92 5.67 12.36 -8.86
CA ARG A 92 5.10 11.21 -8.12
C ARG A 92 3.72 11.48 -7.54
N GLU A 93 3.45 12.75 -7.19
CA GLU A 93 2.19 13.16 -6.56
C GLU A 93 1.15 13.58 -7.61
N ASN A 94 1.36 13.21 -8.88
CA ASN A 94 0.52 13.58 -10.00
C ASN A 94 0.37 15.12 -10.16
N ARG A 95 1.36 15.87 -9.69
CA ARG A 95 1.40 17.33 -9.91
C ARG A 95 2.02 17.61 -11.28
N TYR A 96 1.40 18.52 -11.98
CA TYR A 96 1.88 18.99 -13.26
C TYR A 96 3.26 19.67 -13.11
N ILE A 97 4.24 19.23 -13.89
CA ILE A 97 5.57 19.84 -13.97
C ILE A 97 5.60 20.83 -15.15
N LYS A 98 5.49 20.31 -16.36
CA LYS A 98 5.51 21.08 -17.59
C LYS A 98 4.84 20.33 -18.73
N SER A 99 4.55 21.09 -19.83
CA SER A 99 4.20 20.49 -21.12
C SER A 99 5.13 21.05 -22.20
N THR A 100 5.66 20.15 -23.01
CA THR A 100 6.56 20.48 -24.11
C THR A 100 5.90 20.10 -25.43
N GLU A 101 5.75 21.08 -26.33
CA GLU A 101 5.30 20.83 -27.72
C GLU A 101 6.51 20.48 -28.57
N LEU A 102 6.44 19.40 -29.33
CA LEU A 102 7.55 18.88 -30.12
C LEU A 102 7.08 18.57 -31.55
N LYS A 103 7.96 18.84 -32.50
CA LYS A 103 7.79 18.57 -33.94
C LYS A 103 8.78 17.50 -34.37
N ASN A 104 8.65 17.09 -35.63
CA ASN A 104 9.62 16.18 -36.24
C ASN A 104 11.04 16.77 -36.17
N GLY A 105 11.98 15.96 -35.69
CA GLY A 105 13.40 16.36 -35.53
C GLY A 105 13.73 17.05 -34.21
N ASP A 106 12.75 17.42 -33.40
CA ASP A 106 13.01 18.04 -32.10
C ASP A 106 13.64 17.01 -31.14
N THR A 107 14.41 17.55 -30.18
CA THR A 107 14.95 16.78 -29.07
C THR A 107 14.20 17.12 -27.79
N PHE A 108 13.81 16.09 -27.05
CA PHE A 108 13.15 16.21 -25.77
C PHE A 108 14.07 15.73 -24.64
N ILE A 109 14.14 16.51 -23.56
CA ILE A 109 14.88 16.17 -22.35
C ILE A 109 13.87 16.03 -21.21
N VAL A 110 13.85 14.86 -20.58
CA VAL A 110 12.97 14.54 -19.44
C VAL A 110 13.41 15.36 -18.23
N ASP A 111 12.45 15.97 -17.52
CA ASP A 111 12.73 16.67 -16.27
C ASP A 111 13.15 15.67 -15.17
N ASN A 112 14.11 16.04 -14.34
CA ASN A 112 14.62 15.16 -13.28
C ASN A 112 13.58 14.75 -12.22
N ASN A 113 12.50 15.53 -12.09
CA ASN A 113 11.41 15.26 -11.17
C ASN A 113 10.26 14.47 -11.82
N THR A 114 10.36 14.14 -13.11
CA THR A 114 9.31 13.43 -13.83
C THR A 114 9.24 11.98 -13.40
N SER A 115 8.07 11.57 -12.92
CA SER A 115 7.76 10.18 -12.59
C SER A 115 6.96 9.48 -13.68
N PHE A 116 6.15 10.24 -14.40
CA PHE A 116 5.43 9.75 -15.57
C PHE A 116 5.02 10.91 -16.48
N PHE A 117 4.57 10.58 -17.69
CA PHE A 117 4.08 11.57 -18.63
C PHE A 117 2.82 11.12 -19.36
N ARG A 118 2.18 12.08 -20.00
CA ARG A 118 1.02 11.86 -20.88
C ARG A 118 1.31 12.43 -22.25
N LEU A 119 0.92 11.69 -23.29
CA LEU A 119 1.20 12.03 -24.68
C LEU A 119 -0.08 12.46 -25.40
N SER A 120 -0.02 13.58 -26.10
CA SER A 120 -1.08 14.06 -27.01
C SER A 120 -0.50 14.36 -28.38
N MET A 121 -1.29 14.18 -29.42
CA MET A 121 -0.94 14.57 -30.79
C MET A 121 -2.02 15.47 -31.36
N TYR A 122 -1.65 16.50 -32.10
CA TYR A 122 -2.59 17.42 -32.76
C TYR A 122 -1.99 18.05 -34.01
N SER A 123 -2.86 18.58 -34.89
CA SER A 123 -2.43 19.23 -36.11
C SER A 123 -1.86 20.64 -35.79
N ILE A 124 -0.73 20.99 -36.41
CA ILE A 124 -0.08 22.30 -36.32
C ILE A 124 -1.00 23.40 -36.83
N ASN A 125 -1.79 23.10 -37.84
CA ASN A 125 -2.66 24.07 -38.54
C ASN A 125 -4.05 24.17 -37.88
N LYS A 126 -4.23 24.27 -36.64
CA LYS A 126 -5.46 24.47 -35.80
C LYS A 126 -6.82 24.74 -36.52
N LYS A 127 -6.90 24.60 -37.85
CA LYS A 127 -8.07 24.78 -38.69
C LYS A 127 -8.65 23.43 -39.11
N GLY A 128 -9.64 22.98 -38.37
CA GLY A 128 -10.46 21.84 -38.79
C GLY A 128 -10.94 20.97 -37.64
N THR A 129 -12.20 20.65 -37.66
CA THR A 129 -12.81 19.62 -36.80
C THR A 129 -12.15 18.27 -37.07
N PHE A 130 -11.42 17.75 -36.13
CA PHE A 130 -10.82 16.44 -36.16
C PHE A 130 -11.94 15.39 -36.14
N ARG A 131 -12.25 14.79 -37.30
CA ARG A 131 -13.11 13.61 -37.37
C ARG A 131 -12.23 12.39 -37.06
N ILE A 132 -12.25 11.97 -35.84
CA ILE A 132 -11.41 10.90 -35.25
C ILE A 132 -11.42 9.64 -36.10
N TYR A 133 -12.58 9.19 -36.54
CA TYR A 133 -12.74 7.93 -37.27
C TYR A 133 -12.10 7.89 -38.68
N GLN A 134 -11.96 9.00 -39.36
CA GLN A 134 -11.31 9.04 -40.66
C GLN A 134 -9.80 9.22 -40.62
N LYS A 135 -9.23 9.59 -39.44
CA LYS A 135 -7.79 9.84 -39.27
C LYS A 135 -7.11 8.80 -38.39
N LEU A 136 -7.81 8.08 -37.54
CA LEU A 136 -7.27 6.89 -36.86
C LEU A 136 -6.84 5.81 -37.85
N ASP A 137 -7.56 5.62 -38.97
CA ASP A 137 -7.10 4.78 -40.09
C ASP A 137 -5.76 5.25 -40.69
N ARG A 138 -5.36 6.49 -40.44
CA ARG A 138 -4.06 7.07 -40.84
C ARG A 138 -3.06 7.08 -39.69
N ALA A 139 -3.44 6.84 -38.42
CA ALA A 139 -2.53 6.86 -37.29
C ALA A 139 -1.41 5.81 -37.44
N GLY A 140 -1.70 4.64 -38.02
CA GLY A 140 -0.69 3.69 -38.43
C GLY A 140 0.30 4.20 -39.49
N LYS A 141 0.03 5.37 -40.09
CA LYS A 141 0.89 6.04 -41.10
C LYS A 141 1.60 7.27 -40.55
N PHE A 142 1.31 7.73 -39.32
CA PHE A 142 1.98 8.90 -38.75
C PHE A 142 3.45 8.64 -38.41
N GLY A 143 3.82 7.37 -38.21
CA GLY A 143 5.21 6.97 -37.94
C GLY A 143 5.80 7.70 -36.77
N LEU A 144 4.99 8.00 -35.71
CA LEU A 144 5.52 8.61 -34.49
C LEU A 144 6.47 7.65 -33.80
N ARG A 145 7.69 8.10 -33.60
CA ARG A 145 8.72 7.43 -32.80
C ARG A 145 9.38 8.44 -31.86
N LEU A 146 9.65 8.01 -30.67
CA LEU A 146 10.50 8.71 -29.72
C LEU A 146 11.74 7.84 -29.55
N ASN A 147 12.80 8.20 -30.27
CA ASN A 147 14.05 7.43 -30.32
C ASN A 147 14.95 7.87 -29.16
N PRO A 148 15.30 6.98 -28.21
CA PRO A 148 16.20 7.32 -27.12
C PRO A 148 17.57 7.75 -27.64
N ILE A 149 18.20 8.69 -26.94
CA ILE A 149 19.57 9.11 -27.19
C ILE A 149 20.37 8.79 -25.93
N ASP A 150 21.34 7.90 -26.08
CA ASP A 150 22.31 7.62 -25.04
C ASP A 150 23.21 8.83 -24.82
N LEU A 151 23.17 9.41 -23.65
CA LEU A 151 24.19 10.36 -23.19
C LEU A 151 25.32 9.54 -22.52
N PRO A 152 26.57 10.05 -22.48
CA PRO A 152 27.70 9.34 -21.86
C PRO A 152 27.45 8.87 -20.42
N ASP A 153 26.47 9.48 -19.73
CA ASP A 153 26.02 9.13 -18.39
C ASP A 153 24.56 8.63 -18.35
N ASP A 154 23.91 8.38 -19.49
CA ASP A 154 22.58 7.78 -19.54
C ASP A 154 22.68 6.30 -19.19
N LYS A 155 22.72 6.02 -17.90
CA LYS A 155 22.30 4.70 -17.45
C LYS A 155 20.79 4.60 -17.69
N VAL A 156 20.39 3.55 -18.39
CA VAL A 156 19.00 3.10 -18.49
C VAL A 156 18.35 3.30 -17.13
N ILE A 157 17.23 3.98 -17.09
CA ILE A 157 16.35 3.94 -15.91
C ILE A 157 15.72 2.55 -15.94
N ASP A 158 16.53 1.57 -15.57
CA ASP A 158 16.08 0.21 -15.30
C ASP A 158 15.24 0.32 -14.05
N ASP A 159 13.96 -0.06 -14.11
CA ASP A 159 13.14 -0.22 -12.91
C ASP A 159 13.70 -1.31 -11.97
N GLU A 160 14.76 -1.98 -12.35
CA GLU A 160 15.56 -2.87 -11.51
C GLU A 160 16.70 -2.15 -10.76
N LYS A 161 16.93 -0.84 -11.01
CA LYS A 161 17.97 -0.09 -10.28
C LYS A 161 17.40 1.22 -9.75
N THR A 162 16.98 1.19 -8.49
CA THR A 162 17.10 2.34 -7.59
C THR A 162 18.42 3.05 -7.84
N PRO A 163 18.50 4.41 -7.80
CA PRO A 163 19.77 5.10 -7.90
C PRO A 163 20.75 4.45 -6.91
N ASP A 164 21.81 3.91 -7.42
CA ASP A 164 22.88 3.28 -6.66
C ASP A 164 23.69 4.37 -5.96
N ASN A 165 23.10 5.02 -4.96
CA ASN A 165 23.82 5.62 -3.90
C ASN A 165 24.26 4.46 -3.01
N GLY A 166 25.54 4.10 -3.02
CA GLY A 166 26.10 2.92 -2.35
C GLY A 166 25.79 2.72 -0.86
N GLU A 167 24.87 3.51 -0.30
CA GLU A 167 24.29 3.39 1.05
C GLU A 167 22.89 2.75 1.05
N ASP A 168 22.10 2.82 -0.04
CA ASP A 168 20.68 2.40 -0.04
C ASP A 168 20.45 0.89 -0.15
N LYS A 169 21.43 0.10 -0.56
CA LYS A 169 21.34 -1.37 -0.60
C LYS A 169 21.32 -2.04 0.77
N LYS A 170 21.61 -1.31 1.86
CA LYS A 170 21.79 -1.87 3.20
C LYS A 170 20.51 -2.42 3.85
N HIS A 171 19.32 -2.05 3.40
CA HIS A 171 18.07 -2.38 4.10
C HIS A 171 17.07 -3.26 3.32
N VAL A 172 17.40 -3.69 2.11
CA VAL A 172 16.55 -4.59 1.32
C VAL A 172 16.96 -6.03 1.57
N ILE A 173 16.44 -6.61 2.67
CA ILE A 173 16.65 -8.03 3.04
C ILE A 173 15.37 -8.83 2.79
N GLY A 174 15.50 -10.16 2.63
CA GLY A 174 14.36 -11.06 2.50
C GLY A 174 13.50 -11.14 3.76
N ALA A 175 12.26 -11.60 3.63
CA ALA A 175 11.34 -11.78 4.76
C ALA A 175 11.87 -12.80 5.78
N LYS A 176 12.49 -13.89 5.30
CA LYS A 176 13.12 -14.89 6.16
C LYS A 176 14.29 -14.30 6.92
N GLU A 177 15.18 -13.61 6.23
CA GLU A 177 16.34 -12.94 6.85
C GLU A 177 15.91 -11.87 7.86
N PHE A 178 14.86 -11.07 7.53
CA PHE A 178 14.30 -10.09 8.46
C PHE A 178 13.83 -10.76 9.75
N VAL A 179 12.99 -11.79 9.63
CA VAL A 179 12.45 -12.51 10.80
C VAL A 179 13.57 -13.17 11.60
N ASP A 180 14.58 -13.76 10.96
CA ASP A 180 15.70 -14.37 11.66
C ASP A 180 16.50 -13.35 12.50
N LYS A 181 16.73 -12.14 11.94
CA LYS A 181 17.46 -11.04 12.61
C LYS A 181 16.63 -10.30 13.67
N MET A 182 15.31 -10.26 13.54
CA MET A 182 14.42 -9.61 14.50
C MET A 182 14.61 -10.22 15.90
N LYS A 183 14.69 -9.37 16.91
CA LYS A 183 14.77 -9.80 18.32
C LYS A 183 13.38 -9.88 18.93
N ILE A 184 12.84 -8.72 19.27
CA ILE A 184 11.52 -8.57 19.90
C ILE A 184 10.87 -7.28 19.46
N GLY A 185 9.56 -7.32 19.18
CA GLY A 185 8.78 -6.14 18.81
C GLY A 185 7.92 -5.58 19.95
N TRP A 186 7.51 -4.33 19.75
CA TRP A 186 6.62 -3.59 20.61
C TRP A 186 5.52 -2.91 19.79
N ASN A 187 4.25 -3.01 20.21
CA ASN A 187 3.14 -2.31 19.57
C ASN A 187 2.94 -0.93 20.20
N LEU A 188 2.82 0.10 19.36
CA LEU A 188 2.33 1.43 19.75
C LEU A 188 0.79 1.42 19.82
N GLY A 189 0.22 0.60 20.70
CA GLY A 189 -1.23 0.44 20.80
C GLY A 189 -1.95 1.64 21.41
N ASN A 190 -3.23 1.79 21.10
CA ASN A 190 -4.14 2.84 21.57
C ASN A 190 -3.67 4.27 21.24
N THR A 191 -3.10 4.47 20.03
CA THR A 191 -2.50 5.76 19.66
C THR A 191 -2.93 6.25 18.28
N LEU A 192 -2.58 5.57 17.18
CA LEU A 192 -3.00 5.97 15.84
C LEU A 192 -4.16 5.11 15.30
N GLU A 193 -4.63 4.16 16.09
CA GLU A 193 -5.77 3.32 15.73
C GLU A 193 -7.11 3.66 16.44
N PRO A 194 -7.23 4.64 17.38
CA PRO A 194 -8.52 5.03 17.88
C PRO A 194 -9.47 5.44 16.77
N TYR A 195 -10.73 5.04 16.91
CA TYR A 195 -11.79 5.38 15.96
C TYR A 195 -13.01 5.95 16.66
N TYR A 196 -13.70 6.88 15.98
CA TYR A 196 -14.96 7.45 16.44
C TYR A 196 -15.80 7.92 15.26
N GLY A 197 -17.05 7.50 15.21
CA GLY A 197 -17.98 7.84 14.15
C GLY A 197 -17.68 7.11 12.84
N VAL A 198 -18.19 7.68 11.74
CA VAL A 198 -18.01 7.17 10.38
C VAL A 198 -17.16 8.13 9.55
N PRO A 199 -16.55 7.68 8.44
CA PRO A 199 -15.85 8.55 7.51
C PRO A 199 -16.74 9.72 7.06
N ASN A 200 -16.28 10.95 7.19
CA ASN A 200 -17.04 12.16 6.85
C ASN A 200 -16.20 13.25 6.19
N GLY A 201 -14.97 12.92 5.81
CA GLY A 201 -14.07 13.88 5.17
C GLY A 201 -13.34 14.82 6.15
N ASP A 202 -13.41 14.58 7.45
CA ASP A 202 -12.62 15.29 8.47
C ASP A 202 -11.33 14.52 8.78
N SER A 203 -10.21 15.22 9.00
CA SER A 203 -8.93 14.61 9.36
C SER A 203 -8.92 13.99 10.77
N ARG A 204 -9.80 14.45 11.66
CA ARG A 204 -9.98 13.93 13.03
C ARG A 204 -8.69 13.72 13.81
N MET A 205 -7.75 14.65 13.71
CA MET A 205 -6.45 14.58 14.37
C MET A 205 -6.51 14.38 15.89
N PHE A 206 -7.64 14.73 16.51
CA PHE A 206 -7.88 14.54 17.95
C PHE A 206 -7.93 13.05 18.36
N LEU A 207 -8.16 12.14 17.41
CA LEU A 207 -8.25 10.70 17.70
C LEU A 207 -6.92 10.13 18.19
N GLU A 208 -5.77 10.71 17.83
CA GLU A 208 -4.46 10.27 18.34
C GLU A 208 -4.41 10.24 19.89
N THR A 209 -5.14 11.14 20.54
CA THR A 209 -5.19 11.21 22.02
C THR A 209 -6.55 10.78 22.61
N TYR A 210 -7.47 10.30 21.78
CA TYR A 210 -8.85 10.01 22.18
C TYR A 210 -8.93 8.92 23.24
N TRP A 211 -8.12 7.89 23.13
CA TRP A 211 -7.98 6.83 24.14
C TRP A 211 -6.92 7.18 25.19
N LYS A 212 -6.76 8.47 25.52
CA LYS A 212 -6.02 9.00 26.67
C LYS A 212 -4.49 8.78 26.70
N ASN A 213 -3.89 8.25 25.64
CA ASN A 213 -2.45 8.30 25.49
C ASN A 213 -2.01 9.73 25.10
N PRO A 214 -0.80 10.17 25.46
CA PRO A 214 -0.27 11.44 24.99
C PRO A 214 0.04 11.37 23.49
N LYS A 215 0.13 12.53 22.85
CA LYS A 215 0.65 12.63 21.48
C LYS A 215 2.03 12.00 21.38
N VAL A 216 2.25 11.21 20.33
CA VAL A 216 3.55 10.52 20.14
C VAL A 216 4.67 11.50 19.85
N THR A 217 5.81 11.26 20.50
CA THR A 217 7.05 12.02 20.30
C THR A 217 8.20 11.08 19.91
N LYS A 218 9.29 11.65 19.42
CA LYS A 218 10.50 10.90 19.04
C LYS A 218 11.13 10.21 20.25
N GLU A 219 11.13 10.88 21.39
CA GLU A 219 11.73 10.39 22.64
C GLU A 219 11.10 9.06 23.09
N LEU A 220 9.83 8.82 22.78
CA LEU A 220 9.20 7.53 23.05
C LEU A 220 9.92 6.40 22.31
N PHE A 221 10.23 6.57 21.03
CA PHE A 221 10.91 5.54 20.24
C PHE A 221 12.39 5.40 20.60
N GLU A 222 13.05 6.49 20.96
CA GLU A 222 14.41 6.45 21.52
C GLU A 222 14.43 5.63 22.82
N TYR A 223 13.44 5.81 23.68
CA TYR A 223 13.29 4.99 24.90
C TYR A 223 12.99 3.53 24.57
N VAL A 224 12.02 3.23 23.67
CA VAL A 224 11.70 1.87 23.19
C VAL A 224 12.96 1.16 22.70
N LYS A 225 13.77 1.83 21.89
CA LYS A 225 15.05 1.30 21.42
C LYS A 225 16.05 1.07 22.55
N SER A 226 16.16 2.00 23.46
CA SER A 226 17.13 1.95 24.57
C SER A 226 16.89 0.79 25.53
N VAL A 227 15.62 0.35 25.67
CA VAL A 227 15.25 -0.77 26.54
C VAL A 227 15.27 -2.13 25.83
N GLY A 228 15.73 -2.18 24.56
CA GLY A 228 16.10 -3.40 23.86
C GLY A 228 15.15 -3.89 22.77
N PHE A 229 14.05 -3.21 22.48
CA PHE A 229 13.21 -3.51 21.30
C PHE A 229 13.93 -3.10 20.01
N ASP A 230 13.73 -3.85 18.94
CA ASP A 230 14.32 -3.57 17.62
C ASP A 230 13.28 -3.36 16.53
N THR A 231 12.03 -3.68 16.78
CA THR A 231 10.92 -3.57 15.85
C THR A 231 9.71 -2.94 16.55
N VAL A 232 9.05 -2.02 15.87
CA VAL A 232 7.79 -1.44 16.34
C VAL A 232 6.67 -1.69 15.34
N ARG A 233 5.53 -2.19 15.82
CA ARG A 233 4.28 -2.22 15.06
C ARG A 233 3.46 -1.01 15.48
N ILE A 234 3.07 -0.21 14.51
CA ILE A 234 2.28 1.01 14.68
C ILE A 234 0.91 0.75 14.09
N PRO A 235 -0.08 0.34 14.91
CA PRO A 235 -1.47 0.22 14.48
C PRO A 235 -1.99 1.56 13.98
N VAL A 236 -2.67 1.58 12.81
CA VAL A 236 -3.23 2.80 12.23
C VAL A 236 -4.63 2.51 11.69
N THR A 237 -5.59 3.35 12.04
CA THR A 237 -6.92 3.38 11.41
C THR A 237 -6.98 4.53 10.41
N TRP A 238 -7.46 4.28 9.21
CA TRP A 238 -7.44 5.22 8.08
C TRP A 238 -8.82 5.70 7.68
N ASP A 239 -9.85 4.83 7.71
CA ASP A 239 -11.16 5.14 7.16
C ASP A 239 -11.84 6.31 7.88
N VAL A 240 -11.74 6.41 9.20
CA VAL A 240 -12.30 7.52 9.99
C VAL A 240 -11.63 8.86 9.73
N HIS A 241 -10.42 8.85 9.15
CA HIS A 241 -9.65 10.02 8.71
C HIS A 241 -9.78 10.27 7.21
N SER A 242 -10.86 9.79 6.60
CA SER A 242 -11.04 9.79 5.14
C SER A 242 -12.40 10.31 4.74
N GLU A 243 -12.52 10.65 3.48
CA GLU A 243 -13.79 10.80 2.78
C GLU A 243 -14.09 9.50 2.03
N MET A 244 -15.31 9.00 2.16
CA MET A 244 -15.75 7.77 1.49
C MET A 244 -16.87 8.07 0.51
N ASN A 245 -16.68 7.66 -0.74
CA ASN A 245 -17.66 7.80 -1.81
C ASN A 245 -18.60 6.59 -1.88
N SER A 246 -19.75 6.76 -2.51
CA SER A 246 -20.77 5.71 -2.66
C SER A 246 -20.32 4.51 -3.51
N ASP A 247 -19.33 4.69 -4.39
CA ASP A 247 -18.73 3.61 -5.19
C ASP A 247 -17.67 2.81 -4.42
N GLY A 248 -17.44 3.15 -3.14
CA GLY A 248 -16.44 2.55 -2.27
C GLY A 248 -15.04 3.15 -2.39
N THR A 249 -14.82 4.16 -3.22
CA THR A 249 -13.53 4.86 -3.21
C THR A 249 -13.38 5.65 -1.91
N ILE A 250 -12.15 5.65 -1.37
CA ILE A 250 -11.81 6.37 -0.15
C ILE A 250 -10.68 7.37 -0.43
N VAL A 251 -10.73 8.55 0.21
CA VAL A 251 -9.70 9.59 0.09
C VAL A 251 -9.21 9.93 1.49
N ILE A 252 -8.01 9.47 1.82
CA ILE A 252 -7.38 9.73 3.12
C ILE A 252 -6.99 11.20 3.22
N LYS A 253 -7.25 11.83 4.35
CA LYS A 253 -6.88 13.22 4.57
C LYS A 253 -5.37 13.37 4.69
N LYS A 254 -4.86 14.41 4.03
CA LYS A 254 -3.43 14.69 3.92
C LYS A 254 -2.79 14.85 5.29
N GLU A 255 -3.43 15.56 6.20
CA GLU A 255 -2.94 15.83 7.56
C GLU A 255 -2.72 14.53 8.35
N TRP A 256 -3.60 13.53 8.17
CA TRP A 256 -3.44 12.23 8.80
C TRP A 256 -2.29 11.46 8.18
N MET A 257 -2.19 11.46 6.87
CA MET A 257 -1.09 10.81 6.16
C MET A 257 0.28 11.38 6.57
N GLU A 258 0.35 12.73 6.67
CA GLU A 258 1.55 13.43 7.15
C GLU A 258 1.90 13.08 8.60
N ARG A 259 0.88 12.98 9.48
CA ARG A 259 1.10 12.60 10.87
C ARG A 259 1.60 11.17 11.04
N VAL A 260 1.00 10.23 10.33
CA VAL A 260 1.48 8.83 10.36
C VAL A 260 2.92 8.75 9.86
N ARG A 261 3.25 9.47 8.77
CA ARG A 261 4.62 9.52 8.24
C ARG A 261 5.61 10.10 9.27
N GLU A 262 5.22 11.15 9.97
CA GLU A 262 6.04 11.76 11.02
C GLU A 262 6.36 10.74 12.12
N VAL A 263 5.36 9.99 12.59
CA VAL A 263 5.51 8.95 13.62
C VAL A 263 6.39 7.78 13.12
N VAL A 264 6.19 7.35 11.89
CA VAL A 264 7.05 6.34 11.23
C VAL A 264 8.50 6.81 11.19
N GLN A 265 8.72 8.09 10.81
CA GLN A 265 10.07 8.65 10.74
C GLN A 265 10.75 8.72 12.12
N TYR A 266 10.02 9.07 13.18
CA TYR A 266 10.57 9.04 14.55
C TYR A 266 11.10 7.64 14.92
N ALA A 267 10.37 6.59 14.58
CA ALA A 267 10.79 5.23 14.86
C ALA A 267 12.00 4.79 14.02
N LEU A 268 12.00 5.12 12.72
CA LEU A 268 13.13 4.82 11.82
C LEU A 268 14.41 5.56 12.24
N ASP A 269 14.31 6.83 12.62
CA ASP A 269 15.43 7.65 13.10
C ASP A 269 16.00 7.12 14.43
N SER A 270 15.17 6.49 15.24
CA SER A 270 15.58 5.80 16.46
C SER A 270 16.24 4.44 16.20
N GLY A 271 16.38 4.02 14.94
CA GLY A 271 17.02 2.76 14.54
C GLY A 271 16.13 1.53 14.76
N LEU A 272 14.81 1.70 14.69
CA LEU A 272 13.83 0.61 14.75
C LEU A 272 13.41 0.20 13.35
N ASN A 273 13.03 -1.07 13.17
CA ASN A 273 12.18 -1.50 12.06
C ASN A 273 10.73 -1.14 12.37
N VAL A 274 9.97 -0.82 11.35
CA VAL A 274 8.60 -0.31 11.51
C VAL A 274 7.62 -1.15 10.71
N ILE A 275 6.52 -1.54 11.34
CA ILE A 275 5.37 -2.17 10.69
C ILE A 275 4.18 -1.21 10.84
N ILE A 276 3.55 -0.81 9.74
CA ILE A 276 2.25 -0.11 9.77
C ILE A 276 1.18 -0.96 9.12
N ASN A 277 -0.07 -0.79 9.55
CA ASN A 277 -1.19 -1.60 9.04
C ASN A 277 -2.45 -0.78 8.78
N THR A 278 -3.52 -1.46 8.37
CA THR A 278 -4.90 -0.99 8.52
C THR A 278 -5.53 -1.74 9.70
N HIS A 279 -5.90 -1.03 10.78
CA HIS A 279 -6.17 -1.66 12.07
C HIS A 279 -7.66 -1.82 12.38
N HIS A 280 -8.39 -0.73 12.63
CA HIS A 280 -9.81 -0.77 13.00
C HIS A 280 -10.72 -0.26 11.87
N GLU A 281 -10.47 -0.69 10.65
CA GLU A 281 -11.23 -0.27 9.48
C GLU A 281 -12.64 -0.87 9.51
N LYS A 282 -13.62 -0.11 10.00
CA LYS A 282 -15.02 -0.56 10.04
C LYS A 282 -15.65 -0.70 8.66
N SER A 283 -15.00 -0.15 7.65
CA SER A 283 -15.44 -0.20 6.26
C SER A 283 -14.82 -1.36 5.46
N ILE A 284 -13.86 -2.10 6.03
CA ILE A 284 -13.21 -3.26 5.39
C ILE A 284 -13.40 -4.48 6.30
N TYR A 285 -14.16 -5.45 5.81
CA TYR A 285 -14.49 -6.69 6.51
C TYR A 285 -14.73 -7.83 5.51
N ALA A 286 -14.84 -9.04 5.99
CA ALA A 286 -15.04 -10.25 5.19
C ALA A 286 -16.37 -10.96 5.56
N GLY A 287 -16.72 -12.04 4.88
CA GLY A 287 -17.92 -12.84 5.17
C GLY A 287 -19.22 -12.20 4.71
N THR A 288 -19.21 -11.42 3.65
CA THR A 288 -20.36 -10.70 3.09
C THR A 288 -20.74 -11.20 1.70
N ASN A 289 -21.85 -10.70 1.14
CA ASN A 289 -22.30 -11.05 -0.21
C ASN A 289 -21.42 -10.39 -1.30
N ASP A 290 -21.48 -10.90 -2.52
CA ASP A 290 -20.61 -10.48 -3.62
C ASP A 290 -20.73 -9.00 -3.99
N VAL A 291 -21.94 -8.42 -3.89
CA VAL A 291 -22.19 -7.01 -4.23
C VAL A 291 -21.46 -6.11 -3.22
N GLU A 292 -21.62 -6.39 -1.96
CA GLU A 292 -20.98 -5.67 -0.86
C GLU A 292 -19.47 -5.88 -0.86
N PHE A 293 -19.03 -7.11 -1.07
CA PHE A 293 -17.61 -7.44 -1.14
C PHE A 293 -16.89 -6.71 -2.29
N LYS A 294 -17.56 -6.49 -3.42
CA LYS A 294 -17.01 -5.66 -4.50
C LYS A 294 -16.73 -4.23 -4.05
N VAL A 295 -17.62 -3.63 -3.26
CA VAL A 295 -17.42 -2.28 -2.69
C VAL A 295 -16.26 -2.30 -1.70
N ILE A 296 -16.19 -3.30 -0.83
CA ILE A 296 -15.10 -3.48 0.15
C ILE A 296 -13.75 -3.62 -0.56
N LYS A 297 -13.66 -4.42 -1.62
CA LYS A 297 -12.43 -4.53 -2.44
C LYS A 297 -12.00 -3.18 -3.03
N ASN A 298 -12.95 -2.36 -3.46
CA ASN A 298 -12.63 -1.03 -3.99
C ASN A 298 -12.10 -0.09 -2.89
N ARG A 299 -12.66 -0.16 -1.67
CA ARG A 299 -12.13 0.58 -0.50
C ARG A 299 -10.71 0.15 -0.16
N ALA A 300 -10.49 -1.15 -0.01
CA ALA A 300 -9.17 -1.70 0.29
C ALA A 300 -8.13 -1.32 -0.77
N LYS A 301 -8.49 -1.41 -2.05
CA LYS A 301 -7.65 -1.02 -3.18
C LYS A 301 -7.27 0.46 -3.12
N THR A 302 -8.25 1.35 -2.96
CA THR A 302 -8.01 2.80 -2.99
C THR A 302 -7.30 3.29 -1.74
N MET A 303 -7.54 2.68 -0.58
CA MET A 303 -6.82 2.94 0.66
C MET A 303 -5.35 2.55 0.54
N TRP A 304 -5.07 1.28 0.23
CA TRP A 304 -3.69 0.80 0.12
C TRP A 304 -2.89 1.46 -0.99
N LYS A 305 -3.55 1.84 -2.10
CA LYS A 305 -2.86 2.59 -3.14
C LYS A 305 -2.33 3.93 -2.64
N GLN A 306 -3.13 4.69 -1.90
CA GLN A 306 -2.71 5.98 -1.34
C GLN A 306 -1.60 5.81 -0.29
N ILE A 307 -1.75 4.84 0.62
CA ILE A 307 -0.73 4.54 1.64
C ILE A 307 0.58 4.15 0.95
N ALA A 308 0.53 3.21 0.03
CA ALA A 308 1.72 2.71 -0.64
C ALA A 308 2.42 3.78 -1.49
N ASP A 309 1.67 4.57 -2.26
CA ASP A 309 2.22 5.70 -3.03
C ASP A 309 2.93 6.70 -2.10
N TYR A 310 2.30 7.06 -0.98
CA TYR A 310 2.82 8.09 -0.06
C TYR A 310 4.10 7.67 0.67
N PHE A 311 4.26 6.37 0.95
CA PHE A 311 5.42 5.81 1.66
C PHE A 311 6.41 5.11 0.73
N SER A 312 6.28 5.26 -0.59
CA SER A 312 7.09 4.54 -1.59
C SER A 312 8.59 4.84 -1.56
N ASP A 313 8.96 6.00 -1.01
CA ASP A 313 10.34 6.48 -0.87
C ASP A 313 11.02 6.08 0.46
N ILE A 314 10.29 5.48 1.40
CA ILE A 314 10.86 4.97 2.65
C ILE A 314 11.47 3.59 2.41
N ASP A 315 12.67 3.37 2.93
CA ASP A 315 13.47 2.16 2.72
C ASP A 315 12.83 0.86 3.26
N GLY A 316 13.52 -0.27 3.09
CA GLY A 316 13.03 -1.61 3.44
C GLY A 316 12.83 -1.87 4.95
N ARG A 317 13.20 -0.93 5.84
CA ARG A 317 12.89 -1.03 7.27
C ARG A 317 11.42 -0.76 7.58
N LEU A 318 10.67 -0.14 6.66
CA LEU A 318 9.23 -0.01 6.74
C LEU A 318 8.56 -1.22 6.08
N ILE A 319 7.73 -1.92 6.82
CA ILE A 319 6.95 -3.07 6.41
C ILE A 319 5.47 -2.68 6.40
N PHE A 320 4.71 -3.12 5.42
CA PHE A 320 3.26 -2.96 5.40
C PHE A 320 2.56 -4.25 5.80
N GLU A 321 1.65 -4.16 6.76
CA GLU A 321 0.75 -5.24 7.14
C GLU A 321 -0.65 -4.95 6.63
N SER A 322 -1.23 -5.89 5.87
CA SER A 322 -2.44 -5.63 5.08
C SER A 322 -3.65 -5.25 5.94
N TYR A 323 -3.96 -6.05 6.95
CA TYR A 323 -5.16 -5.88 7.79
C TYR A 323 -4.90 -6.42 9.20
N ASN A 324 -5.68 -5.93 10.18
CA ASN A 324 -5.68 -6.42 11.55
C ASN A 324 -6.99 -7.12 11.84
N GLU A 325 -6.92 -8.34 12.34
CA GLU A 325 -8.05 -9.10 12.90
C GLU A 325 -9.37 -8.93 12.12
N ILE A 326 -9.27 -9.01 10.76
CA ILE A 326 -10.46 -8.84 9.93
C ILE A 326 -11.58 -9.72 10.45
N ASP A 327 -12.63 -9.04 10.85
CA ASP A 327 -13.87 -9.62 11.35
C ASP A 327 -14.86 -9.83 10.20
N ASN A 328 -15.80 -10.74 10.36
CA ASN A 328 -16.97 -10.74 9.54
C ASN A 328 -18.11 -9.98 10.25
N ALA A 329 -18.97 -9.36 9.45
CA ALA A 329 -20.04 -8.51 9.95
C ALA A 329 -21.07 -9.23 10.84
N PHE A 330 -21.06 -10.57 10.94
CA PHE A 330 -22.17 -11.32 11.52
C PHE A 330 -21.79 -12.46 12.48
N ASP A 331 -20.77 -13.23 12.19
CA ASP A 331 -20.26 -14.30 13.05
C ASP A 331 -19.12 -15.03 12.32
N THR A 332 -17.89 -14.73 12.68
CA THR A 332 -16.65 -15.23 12.07
C THR A 332 -16.59 -16.75 11.94
N TRP A 333 -17.21 -17.47 12.85
CA TRP A 333 -17.14 -18.92 12.87
C TRP A 333 -18.24 -19.60 12.05
N LYS A 334 -19.37 -18.92 11.82
CA LYS A 334 -20.51 -19.43 11.05
C LYS A 334 -20.31 -19.31 9.55
N TYR A 335 -19.54 -18.32 9.09
CA TYR A 335 -19.24 -18.05 7.67
C TYR A 335 -17.77 -18.22 7.36
N GLY A 336 -17.06 -19.07 8.13
CA GLY A 336 -15.60 -19.23 8.11
C GLY A 336 -15.00 -19.40 6.72
N ASP A 337 -15.61 -20.22 5.87
CA ASP A 337 -15.06 -20.49 4.54
C ASP A 337 -15.15 -19.25 3.63
N VAL A 338 -16.31 -18.59 3.58
CA VAL A 338 -16.50 -17.37 2.76
C VAL A 338 -15.63 -16.24 3.28
N ALA A 339 -15.58 -16.01 4.60
CA ALA A 339 -14.75 -14.97 5.19
C ALA A 339 -13.26 -15.21 4.92
N ALA A 340 -12.80 -16.45 5.02
CA ALA A 340 -11.42 -16.81 4.75
C ALA A 340 -11.07 -16.66 3.25
N GLU A 341 -11.97 -17.03 2.34
CA GLU A 341 -11.78 -16.82 0.90
C GLU A 341 -11.70 -15.34 0.55
N GLN A 342 -12.60 -14.53 1.09
CA GLN A 342 -12.61 -13.09 0.87
C GLN A 342 -11.36 -12.42 1.47
N LEU A 343 -10.89 -12.85 2.64
CA LEU A 343 -9.62 -12.35 3.19
C LEU A 343 -8.43 -12.74 2.29
N ASN A 344 -8.40 -13.97 1.77
CA ASN A 344 -7.35 -14.37 0.81
C ASN A 344 -7.36 -13.47 -0.45
N GLU A 345 -8.55 -13.12 -0.96
CA GLU A 345 -8.66 -12.16 -2.07
C GLU A 345 -8.19 -10.75 -1.68
N LEU A 346 -8.52 -10.28 -0.49
CA LEU A 346 -8.07 -8.98 0.03
C LEU A 346 -6.55 -8.96 0.22
N ASN A 347 -5.95 -10.03 0.76
CA ASN A 347 -4.51 -10.14 0.90
C ASN A 347 -3.80 -10.13 -0.47
N GLN A 348 -4.35 -10.85 -1.47
CA GLN A 348 -3.81 -10.81 -2.83
C GLN A 348 -3.95 -9.43 -3.47
N LEU A 349 -5.09 -8.77 -3.27
CA LEU A 349 -5.33 -7.40 -3.74
C LEU A 349 -4.31 -6.43 -3.15
N PHE A 350 -4.05 -6.52 -1.85
CA PHE A 350 -3.05 -5.71 -1.15
C PHE A 350 -1.66 -5.87 -1.77
N VAL A 351 -1.18 -7.12 -1.94
CA VAL A 351 0.13 -7.37 -2.56
C VAL A 351 0.21 -6.74 -3.95
N ASN A 352 -0.78 -6.99 -4.80
CA ASN A 352 -0.81 -6.45 -6.16
C ASN A 352 -0.80 -4.92 -6.17
N VAL A 353 -1.60 -4.29 -5.29
CA VAL A 353 -1.68 -2.83 -5.20
C VAL A 353 -0.37 -2.23 -4.75
N VAL A 354 0.25 -2.77 -3.70
CA VAL A 354 1.53 -2.25 -3.20
C VAL A 354 2.62 -2.39 -4.26
N ARG A 355 2.74 -3.54 -4.93
CA ARG A 355 3.73 -3.76 -5.99
C ARG A 355 3.58 -2.79 -7.17
N SER A 356 2.33 -2.41 -7.48
CA SER A 356 2.04 -1.49 -8.60
C SER A 356 2.46 -0.05 -8.35
N THR A 357 2.87 0.33 -7.13
CA THR A 357 3.22 1.71 -6.79
C THR A 357 4.71 2.03 -6.97
N GLY A 358 5.56 1.04 -7.21
CA GLY A 358 6.99 1.23 -7.49
C GLY A 358 7.82 1.74 -6.30
N GLY A 359 8.98 2.30 -6.54
CA GLY A 359 9.92 2.72 -5.51
C GLY A 359 10.34 1.55 -4.62
N TYR A 360 10.57 1.77 -3.32
CA TYR A 360 10.88 0.68 -2.39
C TYR A 360 9.75 -0.36 -2.27
N ASN A 361 8.52 -0.03 -2.67
CA ASN A 361 7.41 -0.97 -2.62
C ASN A 361 7.57 -2.16 -3.59
N GLY A 362 8.37 -2.02 -4.63
CA GLY A 362 8.75 -3.13 -5.51
C GLY A 362 9.48 -4.26 -4.77
N GLN A 363 10.19 -3.95 -3.67
CA GLN A 363 10.99 -4.90 -2.89
C GLN A 363 10.60 -4.96 -1.40
N ARG A 364 9.63 -4.14 -0.97
CA ARG A 364 9.20 -4.04 0.43
C ARG A 364 8.69 -5.37 0.95
N ILE A 365 9.06 -5.72 2.19
CA ILE A 365 8.43 -6.84 2.91
C ILE A 365 6.97 -6.46 3.21
N LEU A 366 6.08 -7.39 2.91
CA LEU A 366 4.64 -7.27 3.17
C LEU A 366 4.24 -8.31 4.23
N MET A 367 3.30 -7.95 5.09
CA MET A 367 2.79 -8.85 6.11
C MET A 367 1.28 -9.04 5.93
N VAL A 368 0.81 -10.27 6.01
CA VAL A 368 -0.60 -10.61 5.78
C VAL A 368 -1.16 -11.49 6.89
N PRO A 369 -2.39 -11.24 7.38
CA PRO A 369 -3.00 -12.00 8.45
C PRO A 369 -3.67 -13.29 7.95
N THR A 370 -3.83 -14.24 8.87
CA THR A 370 -4.88 -15.26 8.80
C THR A 370 -6.23 -14.66 9.23
N LEU A 371 -7.33 -15.39 9.05
CA LEU A 371 -8.64 -14.90 9.50
C LEU A 371 -8.61 -14.67 11.03
N LEU A 372 -8.98 -13.44 11.46
CA LEU A 372 -8.88 -12.96 12.84
C LEU A 372 -7.46 -13.04 13.42
N ASP A 373 -6.44 -13.03 12.60
CA ASP A 373 -5.06 -13.29 13.04
C ASP A 373 -4.92 -14.57 13.90
N SER A 374 -5.78 -15.56 13.63
CA SER A 374 -5.87 -16.77 14.48
C SER A 374 -4.88 -17.85 14.05
N GLU A 375 -4.19 -18.46 15.03
CA GLU A 375 -3.33 -19.63 14.83
C GLU A 375 -4.11 -20.96 14.79
N LEU A 376 -5.44 -20.92 14.93
CA LEU A 376 -6.25 -22.11 15.00
C LEU A 376 -6.43 -22.78 13.63
N PRO A 377 -6.65 -24.12 13.60
CA PRO A 377 -6.66 -24.90 12.35
C PRO A 377 -7.70 -24.45 11.31
N ASN A 378 -8.84 -23.91 11.73
CA ASN A 378 -9.85 -23.40 10.81
C ASN A 378 -9.41 -22.11 10.09
N ALA A 379 -8.65 -21.24 10.73
CA ALA A 379 -8.08 -20.05 10.10
C ALA A 379 -6.85 -20.42 9.24
N THR A 380 -5.92 -21.18 9.80
CA THR A 380 -4.68 -21.57 9.10
C THR A 380 -4.91 -22.57 7.97
N GLY A 381 -5.91 -23.46 8.09
CA GLY A 381 -6.26 -24.42 7.04
C GLY A 381 -6.93 -23.79 5.81
N ALA A 382 -7.62 -22.67 5.99
CA ALA A 382 -8.26 -21.94 4.90
C ALA A 382 -7.37 -20.85 4.29
N PHE A 383 -6.25 -20.51 4.93
CA PHE A 383 -5.31 -19.48 4.48
C PHE A 383 -4.62 -19.89 3.18
N LYS A 384 -4.54 -18.95 2.24
CA LYS A 384 -3.75 -19.07 1.01
C LYS A 384 -2.71 -17.95 0.98
N LEU A 385 -1.44 -18.32 0.93
CA LEU A 385 -0.36 -17.35 0.78
C LEU A 385 -0.57 -16.59 -0.54
N PRO A 386 -0.63 -15.25 -0.53
CA PRO A 386 -0.77 -14.48 -1.76
C PRO A 386 0.46 -14.67 -2.64
N LYS A 387 0.23 -14.68 -3.95
CA LYS A 387 1.31 -14.69 -4.94
C LYS A 387 1.96 -13.31 -4.97
N ASP A 388 3.28 -13.29 -4.97
CA ASP A 388 4.07 -12.08 -5.15
C ASP A 388 4.98 -12.23 -6.38
N VAL A 389 5.26 -11.12 -7.05
CA VAL A 389 6.19 -11.06 -8.19
C VAL A 389 7.65 -11.06 -7.72
N VAL A 390 7.88 -10.90 -6.42
CA VAL A 390 9.20 -10.91 -5.80
C VAL A 390 9.24 -12.00 -4.73
N ASP A 391 10.22 -12.87 -4.82
CA ASP A 391 10.41 -13.96 -3.88
C ASP A 391 10.84 -13.47 -2.49
N ASP A 392 10.44 -14.22 -1.46
CA ASP A 392 10.82 -13.99 -0.07
C ASP A 392 10.51 -12.57 0.44
N ARG A 393 9.28 -12.09 0.16
CA ARG A 393 8.79 -10.77 0.59
C ARG A 393 7.52 -10.82 1.43
N ILE A 394 6.98 -11.99 1.72
CA ILE A 394 5.74 -12.13 2.51
C ILE A 394 6.04 -12.72 3.88
N ILE A 395 5.56 -12.05 4.92
CA ILE A 395 5.45 -12.56 6.30
C ILE A 395 3.98 -12.84 6.58
N VAL A 396 3.67 -13.89 7.30
CA VAL A 396 2.31 -14.12 7.82
C VAL A 396 2.25 -13.71 9.29
N THR A 397 1.18 -13.02 9.69
CA THR A 397 0.94 -12.65 11.08
C THR A 397 -0.18 -13.49 11.69
N VAL A 398 0.00 -13.81 12.96
CA VAL A 398 -1.05 -14.36 13.84
C VAL A 398 -0.97 -13.67 15.20
N HIS A 399 -2.09 -13.60 15.91
CA HIS A 399 -2.14 -13.10 17.28
C HIS A 399 -2.33 -14.25 18.28
N LYS A 400 -1.63 -14.21 19.39
CA LYS A 400 -1.74 -15.25 20.39
C LYS A 400 -1.67 -14.73 21.81
N TYR A 401 -2.78 -14.30 22.32
CA TYR A 401 -2.94 -14.04 23.74
C TYR A 401 -3.14 -15.35 24.51
N SER A 402 -2.26 -15.65 25.43
CA SER A 402 -2.34 -16.85 26.25
C SER A 402 -1.78 -16.55 27.65
N PRO A 403 -2.59 -16.57 28.69
CA PRO A 403 -2.09 -16.39 30.06
C PRO A 403 -1.34 -17.63 30.56
N LYS A 404 -1.45 -18.76 29.86
CA LYS A 404 -0.80 -20.01 30.21
C LYS A 404 0.46 -20.22 29.37
N VAL A 405 1.62 -20.34 30.03
CA VAL A 405 2.89 -20.77 29.44
C VAL A 405 3.09 -22.28 29.62
N GLY A 406 4.23 -22.83 29.24
CA GLY A 406 4.56 -24.23 29.34
C GLY A 406 3.87 -25.08 28.26
N LYS A 407 3.46 -26.31 28.58
CA LYS A 407 2.93 -27.26 27.59
C LYS A 407 1.78 -26.73 26.74
N TYR A 408 0.96 -25.88 27.28
CA TYR A 408 -0.17 -25.28 26.53
C TYR A 408 0.31 -24.36 25.42
N LEU A 409 1.20 -23.44 25.76
CA LEU A 409 1.79 -22.50 24.79
C LEU A 409 2.69 -23.25 23.80
N ASP A 410 3.46 -24.22 24.26
CA ASP A 410 4.30 -25.08 23.42
C ASP A 410 3.49 -25.77 22.30
N ARG A 411 2.30 -26.30 22.62
CA ARG A 411 1.38 -26.88 21.61
C ARG A 411 0.86 -25.82 20.62
N SER A 412 0.59 -24.60 21.09
CA SER A 412 0.19 -23.50 20.19
C SER A 412 1.32 -23.13 19.24
N MET A 413 2.55 -23.00 19.75
CA MET A 413 3.72 -22.73 18.90
C MET A 413 3.99 -23.85 17.90
N GLN A 414 3.77 -25.10 18.29
CA GLN A 414 3.88 -26.22 17.35
C GLN A 414 2.87 -26.12 16.19
N ARG A 415 1.62 -25.64 16.45
CA ARG A 415 0.66 -25.38 15.37
C ARG A 415 1.15 -24.28 14.45
N VAL A 416 1.68 -23.17 15.01
CA VAL A 416 2.27 -22.07 14.23
C VAL A 416 3.43 -22.55 13.36
N VAL A 417 4.29 -23.42 13.90
CA VAL A 417 5.40 -24.01 13.11
C VAL A 417 4.90 -24.91 11.98
N ASN A 418 3.91 -25.76 12.26
CA ASN A 418 3.32 -26.61 11.23
C ASN A 418 2.72 -25.76 10.10
N PHE A 419 2.04 -24.68 10.46
CA PHE A 419 1.50 -23.72 9.50
C PHE A 419 2.63 -22.98 8.72
N LYS A 420 3.65 -22.47 9.40
CA LYS A 420 4.84 -21.88 8.78
C LYS A 420 5.45 -22.82 7.73
N ASN A 421 5.61 -24.09 8.08
CA ASN A 421 6.19 -25.09 7.18
C ASN A 421 5.29 -25.39 5.97
N SER A 422 3.96 -25.36 6.15
CA SER A 422 3.01 -25.60 5.06
C SER A 422 2.93 -24.43 4.06
N THR A 423 3.15 -23.21 4.51
CA THR A 423 3.11 -22.01 3.67
C THR A 423 4.47 -21.64 3.07
N ASN A 424 5.58 -22.18 3.61
CA ASN A 424 6.96 -21.79 3.26
C ASN A 424 7.24 -20.28 3.43
N ALA A 425 6.45 -19.59 4.26
CA ALA A 425 6.62 -18.19 4.61
C ALA A 425 6.96 -18.04 6.10
N PRO A 426 7.78 -17.07 6.52
CA PRO A 426 7.99 -16.80 7.93
C PRO A 426 6.69 -16.35 8.61
N VAL A 427 6.52 -16.71 9.87
CA VAL A 427 5.36 -16.33 10.68
C VAL A 427 5.81 -15.54 11.90
N ILE A 428 5.13 -14.43 12.20
CA ILE A 428 5.34 -13.59 13.39
C ILE A 428 4.06 -13.64 14.25
N ILE A 429 4.21 -13.61 15.57
CA ILE A 429 3.10 -13.29 16.46
C ILE A 429 3.04 -11.78 16.62
N GLY A 430 2.10 -11.16 15.88
CA GLY A 430 1.93 -9.69 15.80
C GLY A 430 1.44 -9.07 17.10
N GLU A 431 0.73 -9.87 17.93
CA GLU A 431 0.27 -9.42 19.23
C GLU A 431 0.26 -10.55 20.27
N PHE A 432 0.80 -10.25 21.45
CA PHE A 432 0.65 -11.05 22.67
C PHE A 432 0.83 -10.14 23.90
N GLY A 433 0.38 -10.61 25.04
CA GLY A 433 0.54 -9.86 26.28
C GLY A 433 -0.31 -10.40 27.42
N THR A 434 -0.18 -9.77 28.60
CA THR A 434 -0.98 -10.04 29.80
C THR A 434 -1.42 -8.74 30.46
N LYS A 435 -2.64 -8.72 31.02
CA LYS A 435 -3.20 -7.54 31.71
C LYS A 435 -2.73 -7.47 33.16
N ALA A 436 -2.31 -6.26 33.58
CA ALA A 436 -1.99 -5.99 34.97
C ALA A 436 -3.25 -6.02 35.89
N SER A 437 -4.44 -5.80 35.33
CA SER A 437 -5.69 -5.93 36.07
C SER A 437 -6.06 -7.39 36.40
N GLU A 438 -5.44 -8.37 35.74
CA GLU A 438 -5.69 -9.81 35.90
C GLU A 438 -4.52 -10.54 36.61
N TYR A 439 -3.30 -10.00 36.46
CA TYR A 439 -2.04 -10.65 36.89
C TYR A 439 -1.10 -9.64 37.49
N ASP A 440 -0.45 -9.99 38.60
CA ASP A 440 0.60 -9.19 39.22
C ASP A 440 1.88 -9.12 38.37
N ASP A 441 2.78 -8.23 38.73
CA ASP A 441 4.02 -8.01 37.97
C ASP A 441 4.97 -9.23 37.99
N ASP A 442 4.99 -10.03 39.06
CA ASP A 442 5.81 -11.24 39.15
C ASP A 442 5.33 -12.31 38.16
N PHE A 443 4.02 -12.51 38.11
CA PHE A 443 3.42 -13.37 37.08
C PHE A 443 3.74 -12.87 35.68
N ARG A 444 3.57 -11.57 35.42
CA ARG A 444 3.80 -10.96 34.10
C ARG A 444 5.27 -11.06 33.66
N VAL A 445 6.22 -10.90 34.56
CA VAL A 445 7.67 -11.11 34.30
C VAL A 445 7.93 -12.57 33.89
N ASN A 446 7.43 -13.53 34.67
CA ASN A 446 7.60 -14.95 34.36
C ASN A 446 6.90 -15.37 33.08
N HIS A 447 5.70 -14.84 32.85
CA HIS A 447 4.94 -15.07 31.62
C HIS A 447 5.69 -14.52 30.40
N ALA A 448 6.11 -13.26 30.43
CA ALA A 448 6.80 -12.60 29.32
C ALA A 448 8.06 -13.37 28.90
N GLY A 449 8.94 -13.68 29.86
CA GLY A 449 10.16 -14.44 29.59
C GLY A 449 9.89 -15.87 29.12
N GLY A 450 8.93 -16.56 29.75
CA GLY A 450 8.53 -17.91 29.36
C GLY A 450 7.89 -17.94 27.96
N TYR A 451 7.09 -16.94 27.62
CA TYR A 451 6.47 -16.82 26.29
C TYR A 451 7.52 -16.67 25.20
N VAL A 452 8.40 -15.67 25.33
CA VAL A 452 9.47 -15.39 24.35
C VAL A 452 10.42 -16.59 24.22
N SER A 453 10.77 -17.24 25.34
CA SER A 453 11.63 -18.44 25.34
C SER A 453 11.00 -19.60 24.57
N ILE A 454 9.70 -19.85 24.76
CA ILE A 454 9.00 -20.90 24.02
C ILE A 454 8.88 -20.54 22.54
N ALA A 455 8.54 -19.30 22.20
CA ALA A 455 8.48 -18.84 20.81
C ALA A 455 9.85 -18.97 20.12
N ALA A 456 10.92 -18.52 20.77
CA ALA A 456 12.29 -18.60 20.27
C ALA A 456 12.75 -20.04 19.99
N LYS A 457 12.38 -21.01 20.83
CA LYS A 457 12.63 -22.44 20.60
C LYS A 457 12.16 -22.91 19.21
N TYR A 458 11.11 -22.30 18.71
CA TYR A 458 10.50 -22.62 17.42
C TYR A 458 10.87 -21.62 16.31
N GLY A 459 11.76 -20.67 16.55
CA GLY A 459 12.12 -19.64 15.59
C GLY A 459 10.95 -18.71 15.23
N ILE A 460 10.01 -18.50 16.17
CA ILE A 460 8.88 -17.57 16.04
C ILE A 460 9.22 -16.29 16.77
N LYS A 461 9.07 -15.16 16.08
CA LYS A 461 9.24 -13.83 16.64
C LYS A 461 7.92 -13.27 17.13
N THR A 462 7.99 -12.35 18.09
CA THR A 462 6.81 -11.87 18.81
C THR A 462 6.84 -10.37 19.02
N ILE A 463 5.66 -9.73 19.05
CA ILE A 463 5.51 -8.29 19.26
C ILE A 463 4.55 -8.10 20.44
N TRP A 464 5.03 -7.51 21.54
CA TRP A 464 4.20 -7.26 22.72
C TRP A 464 3.15 -6.20 22.42
N TRP A 465 1.89 -6.46 22.83
CA TRP A 465 0.84 -5.47 22.79
C TRP A 465 0.95 -4.51 23.98
N ASP A 466 1.29 -3.25 23.71
CA ASP A 466 1.35 -2.18 24.71
C ASP A 466 0.32 -1.09 24.38
N ASN A 467 -0.76 -1.02 25.13
CA ASN A 467 -1.82 -0.04 24.94
C ASN A 467 -1.60 1.27 25.73
N GLY A 468 -0.42 1.44 26.34
CA GLY A 468 -0.06 2.65 27.13
C GLY A 468 -0.65 2.67 28.55
N TYR A 469 -1.52 1.74 28.93
CA TYR A 469 -2.11 1.68 30.25
C TYR A 469 -1.39 0.68 31.14
N LEU A 470 -0.63 1.18 32.13
CA LEU A 470 0.18 0.34 33.03
C LEU A 470 -0.65 -0.63 33.90
N ASN A 471 -1.94 -0.35 34.07
CA ASN A 471 -2.90 -1.23 34.75
C ASN A 471 -3.59 -2.23 33.78
N GLU A 472 -3.22 -2.23 32.50
CA GLU A 472 -3.64 -3.18 31.51
C GLU A 472 -2.43 -3.85 30.84
N TYR A 473 -2.28 -3.73 29.52
CA TYR A 473 -1.17 -4.34 28.77
C TYR A 473 0.10 -3.47 28.75
N GLY A 474 -0.01 -2.19 29.12
CA GLY A 474 1.07 -1.23 29.06
C GLY A 474 2.30 -1.64 29.82
N LEU A 475 3.46 -1.43 29.22
CA LEU A 475 4.78 -1.59 29.81
C LEU A 475 5.51 -0.27 29.96
N ILE A 476 5.28 0.66 29.03
CA ILE A 476 5.96 1.95 28.94
C ILE A 476 5.00 3.05 29.38
N ASP A 477 5.38 3.78 30.45
CA ASP A 477 4.69 5.02 30.81
C ASP A 477 5.08 6.11 29.82
N ARG A 478 4.17 6.45 28.91
CA ARG A 478 4.43 7.40 27.83
C ARG A 478 4.51 8.86 28.29
N ASN A 479 4.13 9.16 29.54
CA ASN A 479 4.29 10.49 30.16
C ASN A 479 5.56 10.59 31.01
N ASN A 480 5.95 9.46 31.64
CA ASN A 480 7.13 9.42 32.49
C ASN A 480 7.81 8.04 32.38
N PHE A 481 8.80 7.93 31.55
CA PHE A 481 9.49 6.67 31.24
C PHE A 481 10.06 5.96 32.47
N SER A 482 10.38 6.69 33.55
CA SER A 482 10.88 6.08 34.78
C SER A 482 9.88 5.19 35.53
N ASN A 483 8.57 5.36 35.25
CA ASN A 483 7.52 4.52 35.81
C ASN A 483 7.26 3.24 35.02
N SER A 484 7.99 3.02 33.92
CA SER A 484 7.79 1.86 33.05
C SER A 484 8.06 0.54 33.76
N LYS A 485 7.41 -0.54 33.31
CA LYS A 485 7.51 -1.90 33.87
C LYS A 485 8.81 -2.58 33.46
N ILE A 486 9.94 -2.02 33.90
CA ILE A 486 11.29 -2.38 33.42
C ILE A 486 11.65 -3.85 33.61
N ASN A 487 11.15 -4.52 34.67
CA ASN A 487 11.44 -5.93 34.92
C ASN A 487 10.74 -6.84 33.89
N ILE A 488 9.51 -6.48 33.46
CA ILE A 488 8.79 -7.19 32.39
C ILE A 488 9.52 -6.96 31.06
N ILE A 489 9.90 -5.72 30.78
CA ILE A 489 10.66 -5.36 29.58
C ILE A 489 11.97 -6.14 29.50
N LYS A 490 12.75 -6.17 30.59
CA LYS A 490 14.01 -6.95 30.66
C LYS A 490 13.77 -8.46 30.42
N SER A 491 12.63 -8.98 30.82
CA SER A 491 12.26 -10.39 30.60
C SER A 491 11.94 -10.68 29.13
N LEU A 492 11.46 -9.69 28.37
CA LEU A 492 11.19 -9.77 26.94
C LEU A 492 12.47 -9.60 26.09
N THR A 493 13.40 -8.74 26.52
CA THR A 493 14.52 -8.25 25.68
C THR A 493 15.87 -8.93 25.99
N LYS A 494 15.86 -9.98 26.84
CA LYS A 494 17.06 -10.76 27.23
C LYS A 494 17.69 -11.55 26.10
#